data_8ac9758ff2e7038c9236b520357322a0
#
_entry.id   8ac9758ff2e7038c9236b520357322a0
#
_cell.length_a   1.000
_cell.length_b   1.000
_cell.length_c   1.000
_cell.angle_alpha   90.00
_cell.angle_beta   90.00
_cell.angle_gamma   90.00
#
_symmetry.space_group_name_H-M   'P 1'
#
loop_
_entity.id
_entity.type
_entity.pdbx_description
1 polymer ?
#
loop_
_entity_poly.entity_id
_entity_poly.type
_entity_poly.pdbx_seq_one_letter_code
_entity_poly.pdbx_strand_id
1 'polypeptide(L)'
;TGEYQENLFVYNNDSDFTVPVILAVYPAGDIYIADLLDFGDWPVGDSLTQVIEINNYGESSLNITAISLSSSHFTVSDSIFTVEPGGVYNLDVTFNPELLNSLISPLSLFSDDPDTPEATIILSGFGVIPQDLHITPSEFSDTLQAGEMLVDTLILHNAGSYDLQWDITVIDTSFLSSSYYDFIDNGDLGDFW
;
A
#
# COMPACT_ATOMS: atom_id res chain seq x y z
N THR A 1 3.76 -12.21 -34.99
CA THR A 1 4.45 -13.49 -34.95
C THR A 1 4.44 -14.13 -36.34
N GLY A 2 5.54 -14.76 -36.75
CA GLY A 2 5.63 -15.40 -38.03
C GLY A 2 7.06 -15.69 -38.46
N GLU A 3 7.17 -16.49 -39.52
CA GLU A 3 8.42 -16.70 -40.19
C GLU A 3 8.50 -15.82 -41.41
N TYR A 4 9.55 -15.00 -41.48
CA TYR A 4 9.85 -14.10 -42.61
C TYR A 4 10.99 -14.69 -43.39
N GLN A 5 10.82 -14.85 -44.70
CA GLN A 5 11.85 -15.37 -45.59
C GLN A 5 12.20 -14.36 -46.65
N GLU A 6 13.49 -14.08 -46.77
CA GLU A 6 14.11 -13.26 -47.80
C GLU A 6 15.29 -14.00 -48.43
N ASN A 7 15.70 -13.56 -49.61
CA ASN A 7 16.84 -14.15 -50.31
C ASN A 7 17.92 -13.11 -50.50
N LEU A 8 19.10 -13.39 -50.02
CA LEU A 8 20.32 -12.67 -50.39
C LEU A 8 20.86 -13.25 -51.69
N PHE A 9 20.88 -12.42 -52.75
CA PHE A 9 21.42 -12.79 -54.04
C PHE A 9 22.89 -12.31 -54.13
N VAL A 10 23.77 -13.30 -54.38
CA VAL A 10 25.20 -12.98 -54.56
C VAL A 10 25.51 -13.25 -56.05
N TYR A 11 25.81 -12.16 -56.78
CA TYR A 11 26.14 -12.19 -58.19
C TYR A 11 27.67 -12.20 -58.37
N ASN A 12 28.16 -13.07 -59.21
CA ASN A 12 29.59 -13.10 -59.59
C ASN A 12 29.73 -13.52 -61.07
N ASN A 13 30.96 -13.64 -61.54
CA ASN A 13 31.26 -13.99 -62.94
C ASN A 13 31.38 -15.48 -63.22
N ASP A 14 31.14 -16.36 -62.23
CA ASP A 14 31.14 -17.80 -62.34
C ASP A 14 29.73 -18.36 -62.21
N SER A 15 29.14 -18.25 -61.02
CA SER A 15 27.76 -18.70 -60.77
C SER A 15 27.12 -17.86 -59.68
N ASP A 16 25.85 -17.48 -59.90
CA ASP A 16 25.06 -16.76 -58.91
C ASP A 16 24.65 -17.65 -57.74
N PHE A 17 24.66 -17.13 -56.53
CA PHE A 17 24.23 -17.87 -55.34
C PHE A 17 23.07 -17.12 -54.68
N THR A 18 22.14 -17.94 -54.17
CA THR A 18 21.04 -17.49 -53.34
C THR A 18 21.22 -18.03 -51.94
N VAL A 19 21.25 -17.16 -50.94
CA VAL A 19 21.31 -17.55 -49.52
C VAL A 19 19.96 -17.20 -48.91
N PRO A 20 19.18 -18.19 -48.49
CA PRO A 20 17.94 -17.89 -47.77
C PRO A 20 18.26 -17.27 -46.41
N VAL A 21 17.60 -16.15 -46.08
CA VAL A 21 17.58 -15.54 -44.76
C VAL A 21 16.23 -15.79 -44.14
N ILE A 22 16.21 -16.51 -43.03
CA ILE A 22 14.99 -16.85 -42.29
C ILE A 22 15.02 -16.15 -40.96
N LEU A 23 13.99 -15.31 -40.68
CA LEU A 23 13.74 -14.66 -39.41
C LEU A 23 12.48 -15.28 -38.82
N ALA A 24 12.60 -15.95 -37.69
CA ALA A 24 11.47 -16.43 -36.93
C ALA A 24 11.20 -15.45 -35.77
N VAL A 25 9.99 -14.88 -35.73
CA VAL A 25 9.52 -14.03 -34.63
C VAL A 25 8.54 -14.84 -33.80
N TYR A 26 8.95 -15.14 -32.58
CA TYR A 26 8.15 -15.89 -31.62
C TYR A 26 7.32 -14.93 -30.76
N PRO A 27 6.10 -15.38 -30.31
CA PRO A 27 5.35 -14.59 -29.34
C PRO A 27 6.13 -14.49 -28.02
N ALA A 28 5.99 -13.35 -27.36
CA ALA A 28 6.59 -13.07 -26.06
C ALA A 28 5.53 -12.61 -25.07
N GLY A 29 5.83 -12.70 -23.79
CA GLY A 29 5.13 -11.95 -22.75
C GLY A 29 5.46 -10.47 -22.86
N ASP A 30 4.58 -9.61 -22.38
CA ASP A 30 4.72 -8.14 -22.39
C ASP A 30 4.19 -7.60 -21.06
N ILE A 31 5.10 -7.21 -20.16
CA ILE A 31 4.79 -6.78 -18.80
C ILE A 31 4.32 -5.33 -18.78
N TYR A 32 3.22 -5.08 -18.07
CA TYR A 32 2.80 -3.73 -17.72
C TYR A 32 2.43 -3.66 -16.23
N ILE A 33 3.01 -2.69 -15.52
CA ILE A 33 2.72 -2.35 -14.13
C ILE A 33 2.61 -0.84 -13.97
N ALA A 34 2.00 -0.37 -12.88
CA ALA A 34 2.00 1.04 -12.51
C ALA A 34 3.41 1.50 -12.07
N ASP A 35 3.69 2.80 -12.18
CA ASP A 35 4.99 3.38 -11.80
C ASP A 35 5.10 3.64 -10.28
N LEU A 36 3.96 3.78 -9.58
CA LEU A 36 3.88 4.17 -8.18
C LEU A 36 2.76 3.42 -7.47
N LEU A 37 3.04 2.94 -6.25
CA LEU A 37 2.06 2.53 -5.26
C LEU A 37 2.29 3.33 -3.98
N ASP A 38 1.33 4.19 -3.63
CA ASP A 38 1.40 5.04 -2.45
C ASP A 38 0.47 4.53 -1.36
N PHE A 39 1.03 4.27 -0.19
CA PHE A 39 0.31 3.82 1.00
C PHE A 39 -0.20 5.00 1.85
N GLY A 40 0.26 6.23 1.54
CA GLY A 40 -0.07 7.41 2.33
C GLY A 40 0.49 7.35 3.75
N ASP A 41 -0.20 8.02 4.67
CA ASP A 41 0.13 8.04 6.10
C ASP A 41 -0.41 6.79 6.78
N TRP A 42 0.43 6.05 7.52
CA TRP A 42 0.04 4.84 8.24
C TRP A 42 0.69 4.73 9.62
N PRO A 43 -0.04 4.30 10.66
CA PRO A 43 0.48 4.24 12.01
C PRO A 43 1.68 3.29 12.15
N VAL A 44 2.72 3.75 12.83
CA VAL A 44 3.88 2.90 13.17
C VAL A 44 3.42 1.72 14.04
N GLY A 45 3.83 0.52 13.65
CA GLY A 45 3.46 -0.74 14.32
C GLY A 45 2.21 -1.42 13.78
N ASP A 46 1.45 -0.75 12.89
CA ASP A 46 0.35 -1.34 12.15
C ASP A 46 0.77 -1.64 10.70
N SER A 47 -0.03 -2.42 9.96
CA SER A 47 0.26 -2.77 8.58
C SER A 47 -0.93 -2.53 7.66
N LEU A 48 -0.65 -2.11 6.42
CA LEU A 48 -1.60 -1.93 5.34
C LEU A 48 -1.18 -2.75 4.13
N THR A 49 -2.11 -3.52 3.56
CA THR A 49 -1.88 -4.26 2.33
C THR A 49 -2.64 -3.62 1.18
N GLN A 50 -1.95 -3.40 0.07
CA GLN A 50 -2.51 -2.96 -1.21
C GLN A 50 -2.06 -3.91 -2.32
N VAL A 51 -2.72 -3.84 -3.48
CA VAL A 51 -2.49 -4.74 -4.61
C VAL A 51 -1.79 -4.00 -5.75
N ILE A 52 -0.76 -4.63 -6.31
CA ILE A 52 -0.21 -4.28 -7.62
C ILE A 52 -0.81 -5.23 -8.66
N GLU A 53 -1.44 -4.67 -9.70
CA GLU A 53 -1.85 -5.42 -10.86
C GLU A 53 -0.70 -5.55 -11.86
N ILE A 54 -0.28 -6.79 -12.14
CA ILE A 54 0.75 -7.11 -13.12
C ILE A 54 0.02 -7.68 -14.34
N ASN A 55 0.03 -6.92 -15.43
CA ASN A 55 -0.66 -7.25 -16.66
C ASN A 55 0.31 -7.86 -17.66
N ASN A 56 -0.14 -8.87 -18.41
CA ASN A 56 0.56 -9.40 -19.56
C ASN A 56 -0.20 -9.06 -20.84
N TYR A 57 0.28 -8.08 -21.60
CA TYR A 57 -0.29 -7.70 -22.88
C TYR A 57 0.28 -8.48 -24.07
N GLY A 58 1.21 -9.41 -23.80
CA GLY A 58 1.81 -10.27 -24.80
C GLY A 58 0.91 -11.43 -25.25
N GLU A 59 1.39 -12.15 -26.26
CA GLU A 59 0.72 -13.33 -26.84
C GLU A 59 1.22 -14.66 -26.25
N SER A 60 2.22 -14.63 -25.37
CA SER A 60 2.72 -15.78 -24.61
C SER A 60 2.64 -15.54 -23.12
N SER A 61 2.73 -16.60 -22.33
CA SER A 61 2.83 -16.50 -20.87
C SER A 61 4.06 -15.68 -20.48
N LEU A 62 3.88 -14.79 -19.50
CA LEU A 62 4.93 -13.97 -18.89
C LEU A 62 5.35 -14.62 -17.58
N ASN A 63 6.63 -14.95 -17.45
CA ASN A 63 7.15 -15.54 -16.23
C ASN A 63 7.90 -14.51 -15.40
N ILE A 64 7.42 -14.22 -14.21
CA ILE A 64 8.16 -13.47 -13.21
C ILE A 64 9.11 -14.43 -12.50
N THR A 65 10.41 -14.19 -12.64
CA THR A 65 11.48 -15.09 -12.19
C THR A 65 12.07 -14.71 -10.86
N ALA A 66 11.96 -13.43 -10.49
CA ALA A 66 12.38 -12.89 -9.19
C ALA A 66 11.72 -11.55 -8.92
N ILE A 67 11.62 -11.22 -7.64
CA ILE A 67 11.27 -9.87 -7.16
C ILE A 67 12.38 -9.40 -6.22
N SER A 68 12.81 -8.15 -6.39
CA SER A 68 13.80 -7.49 -5.51
C SER A 68 13.16 -6.31 -4.79
N LEU A 69 13.28 -6.33 -3.47
CA LEU A 69 12.79 -5.30 -2.57
C LEU A 69 13.87 -5.01 -1.53
N SER A 70 14.28 -3.76 -1.39
CA SER A 70 15.44 -3.39 -0.54
C SER A 70 15.05 -2.92 0.85
N SER A 71 13.79 -2.53 1.08
CA SER A 71 13.31 -2.01 2.34
C SER A 71 12.57 -3.08 3.14
N SER A 72 12.89 -3.21 4.43
CA SER A 72 12.18 -4.11 5.36
C SER A 72 10.78 -3.63 5.74
N HIS A 73 10.44 -2.37 5.42
CA HIS A 73 9.12 -1.79 5.70
C HIS A 73 8.05 -2.23 4.70
N PHE A 74 8.45 -2.86 3.60
CA PHE A 74 7.54 -3.42 2.60
C PHE A 74 7.80 -4.90 2.43
N THR A 75 6.75 -5.68 2.21
CA THR A 75 6.83 -7.11 1.89
C THR A 75 5.86 -7.44 0.76
N VAL A 76 6.10 -8.54 0.06
CA VAL A 76 5.25 -9.02 -1.04
C VAL A 76 4.80 -10.45 -0.75
N SER A 77 3.62 -10.84 -1.28
CA SER A 77 3.05 -12.18 -1.09
C SER A 77 3.81 -13.27 -1.82
N ASP A 78 4.32 -12.94 -3.01
CA ASP A 78 4.95 -13.89 -3.92
C ASP A 78 6.21 -13.31 -4.55
N SER A 79 7.09 -14.18 -5.04
CA SER A 79 8.33 -13.75 -5.70
C SER A 79 8.54 -14.40 -7.07
N ILE A 80 7.78 -15.45 -7.39
CA ILE A 80 7.86 -16.18 -8.65
C ILE A 80 6.44 -16.63 -9.03
N PHE A 81 5.99 -16.25 -10.24
CA PHE A 81 4.67 -16.61 -10.76
C PHE A 81 4.62 -16.42 -12.27
N THR A 82 3.54 -16.89 -12.89
CA THR A 82 3.29 -16.76 -14.33
C THR A 82 1.98 -16.02 -14.55
N VAL A 83 1.97 -15.13 -15.55
CA VAL A 83 0.78 -14.41 -16.01
C VAL A 83 0.45 -14.87 -17.42
N GLU A 84 -0.73 -15.47 -17.61
CA GLU A 84 -1.16 -15.97 -18.91
C GLU A 84 -1.38 -14.81 -19.91
N PRO A 85 -1.34 -15.07 -21.22
CA PRO A 85 -1.57 -14.04 -22.24
C PRO A 85 -2.88 -13.28 -22.03
N GLY A 86 -2.80 -11.95 -21.98
CA GLY A 86 -3.93 -11.07 -21.69
C GLY A 86 -4.47 -11.17 -20.26
N GLY A 87 -3.76 -11.89 -19.38
CA GLY A 87 -4.12 -12.06 -17.97
C GLY A 87 -3.58 -10.95 -17.06
N VAL A 88 -4.03 -10.98 -15.81
CA VAL A 88 -3.60 -10.10 -14.72
C VAL A 88 -3.24 -10.96 -13.52
N TYR A 89 -2.14 -10.64 -12.87
CA TYR A 89 -1.76 -11.20 -11.57
C TYR A 89 -1.84 -10.09 -10.50
N ASN A 90 -2.50 -10.39 -9.40
CA ASN A 90 -2.64 -9.49 -8.26
C ASN A 90 -1.56 -9.83 -7.22
N LEU A 91 -0.55 -8.98 -7.10
CA LEU A 91 0.51 -9.11 -6.12
C LEU A 91 0.17 -8.26 -4.89
N ASP A 92 0.00 -8.89 -3.74
CA ASP A 92 -0.19 -8.17 -2.48
C ASP A 92 1.14 -7.57 -2.02
N VAL A 93 1.11 -6.29 -1.70
CA VAL A 93 2.22 -5.56 -1.09
C VAL A 93 1.77 -5.04 0.26
N THR A 94 2.49 -5.38 1.30
CA THR A 94 2.20 -4.95 2.67
C THR A 94 3.23 -3.92 3.12
N PHE A 95 2.75 -2.77 3.57
CA PHE A 95 3.51 -1.71 4.20
C PHE A 95 3.40 -1.83 5.72
N ASN A 96 4.54 -1.86 6.41
CA ASN A 96 4.63 -1.90 7.87
C ASN A 96 5.69 -0.88 8.31
N PRO A 97 5.32 0.38 8.57
CA PRO A 97 6.26 1.40 9.00
C PRO A 97 6.74 1.14 10.43
N GLU A 98 8.05 1.17 10.63
CA GLU A 98 8.69 1.12 11.95
C GLU A 98 9.27 2.48 12.37
N LEU A 99 9.19 3.48 11.48
CA LEU A 99 9.80 4.80 11.66
C LEU A 99 8.80 5.91 11.32
N LEU A 100 8.88 7.01 12.07
CA LEU A 100 8.06 8.22 11.89
C LEU A 100 8.64 9.11 10.77
N ASN A 101 8.67 8.63 9.56
CA ASN A 101 9.20 9.35 8.41
C ASN A 101 8.63 8.85 7.08
N SER A 102 9.02 9.53 6.00
CA SER A 102 8.80 9.05 4.64
C SER A 102 9.65 7.81 4.36
N LEU A 103 9.01 6.77 3.87
CA LEU A 103 9.59 5.48 3.52
C LEU A 103 9.34 5.25 2.03
N ILE A 104 10.43 5.16 1.25
CA ILE A 104 10.38 4.97 -0.19
C ILE A 104 11.28 3.79 -0.54
N SER A 105 10.80 2.90 -1.40
CA SER A 105 11.57 1.76 -1.90
C SER A 105 11.19 1.41 -3.32
N PRO A 106 12.16 1.18 -4.22
CA PRO A 106 11.89 0.51 -5.48
C PRO A 106 11.57 -0.96 -5.22
N LEU A 107 10.60 -1.47 -5.95
CA LEU A 107 10.27 -2.88 -6.12
C LEU A 107 10.55 -3.23 -7.58
N SER A 108 11.53 -4.09 -7.84
CA SER A 108 11.89 -4.55 -9.19
C SER A 108 11.37 -5.97 -9.41
N LEU A 109 10.65 -6.16 -10.51
CA LEU A 109 10.18 -7.46 -11.00
C LEU A 109 11.07 -7.87 -12.19
N PHE A 110 11.64 -9.07 -12.13
CA PHE A 110 12.43 -9.64 -13.21
C PHE A 110 11.59 -10.67 -13.97
N SER A 111 11.55 -10.56 -15.29
CA SER A 111 10.71 -11.39 -16.13
C SER A 111 11.47 -11.91 -17.35
N ASP A 112 10.79 -12.76 -18.13
CA ASP A 112 11.24 -13.22 -19.45
C ASP A 112 10.71 -12.36 -20.60
N ASP A 113 10.15 -11.20 -20.31
CA ASP A 113 9.83 -10.18 -21.32
C ASP A 113 11.13 -9.69 -21.99
N PRO A 114 11.27 -9.84 -23.32
CA PRO A 114 12.49 -9.47 -24.00
C PRO A 114 12.75 -7.96 -24.09
N ASP A 115 11.70 -7.16 -24.04
CA ASP A 115 11.74 -5.71 -24.16
C ASP A 115 11.85 -5.04 -22.78
N THR A 116 11.25 -5.65 -21.76
CA THR A 116 11.23 -5.15 -20.38
C THR A 116 11.60 -6.27 -19.40
N PRO A 117 12.86 -6.75 -19.42
CA PRO A 117 13.30 -7.84 -18.54
C PRO A 117 13.33 -7.46 -17.05
N GLU A 118 13.31 -6.15 -16.74
CA GLU A 118 13.17 -5.61 -15.40
C GLU A 118 12.15 -4.45 -15.41
N ALA A 119 11.03 -4.65 -14.73
CA ALA A 119 10.03 -3.62 -14.51
C ALA A 119 10.11 -3.13 -13.05
N THR A 120 10.07 -1.82 -12.82
CA THR A 120 10.22 -1.22 -11.49
C THR A 120 9.02 -0.34 -11.15
N ILE A 121 8.50 -0.51 -9.94
CA ILE A 121 7.49 0.37 -9.32
C ILE A 121 8.09 1.01 -8.06
N ILE A 122 7.76 2.26 -7.82
CA ILE A 122 8.12 2.93 -6.56
C ILE A 122 7.02 2.69 -5.54
N LEU A 123 7.40 2.15 -4.39
CA LEU A 123 6.55 2.06 -3.21
C LEU A 123 6.82 3.27 -2.33
N SER A 124 5.77 3.92 -1.82
CA SER A 124 5.89 5.05 -0.90
C SER A 124 4.89 4.94 0.23
N GLY A 125 5.23 5.50 1.38
CA GLY A 125 4.35 5.62 2.54
C GLY A 125 5.02 6.47 3.62
N PHE A 126 4.24 6.96 4.57
CA PHE A 126 4.73 7.75 5.68
C PHE A 126 4.28 7.13 7.02
N GLY A 127 5.24 6.82 7.89
CA GLY A 127 4.94 6.36 9.24
C GLY A 127 4.53 7.50 10.15
N VAL A 128 3.37 7.39 10.81
CA VAL A 128 2.82 8.40 11.72
C VAL A 128 2.64 7.85 13.13
N ILE A 129 2.51 8.73 14.11
CA ILE A 129 2.19 8.34 15.49
C ILE A 129 0.74 7.82 15.52
N PRO A 130 0.48 6.61 16.04
CA PRO A 130 -0.90 6.13 16.24
C PRO A 130 -1.67 7.04 17.19
N GLN A 131 -3.00 6.80 17.32
CA GLN A 131 -3.80 7.50 18.31
C GLN A 131 -3.24 7.25 19.71
N ASP A 132 -3.16 8.28 20.54
CA ASP A 132 -2.68 8.20 21.93
C ASP A 132 -3.56 9.05 22.83
N LEU A 133 -4.52 8.39 23.49
CA LEU A 133 -5.49 9.04 24.35
C LEU A 133 -4.94 9.25 25.76
N HIS A 134 -4.80 10.49 26.14
CA HIS A 134 -4.55 10.92 27.52
C HIS A 134 -5.83 11.47 28.16
N ILE A 135 -6.16 10.97 29.35
CA ILE A 135 -7.33 11.40 30.13
C ILE A 135 -6.87 12.04 31.43
N THR A 136 -7.37 13.23 31.71
CA THR A 136 -7.05 13.96 32.95
C THR A 136 -8.27 14.72 33.48
N PRO A 137 -8.63 14.53 34.76
CA PRO A 137 -8.09 13.57 35.72
C PRO A 137 -8.54 12.13 35.43
N SER A 138 -7.85 11.15 35.98
CA SER A 138 -8.23 9.72 35.82
C SER A 138 -9.41 9.30 36.71
N GLU A 139 -9.76 10.11 37.69
CA GLU A 139 -10.93 9.92 38.57
C GLU A 139 -11.43 11.28 39.11
N PHE A 140 -12.70 11.35 39.40
CA PHE A 140 -13.34 12.42 40.18
C PHE A 140 -13.77 11.84 41.53
N SER A 141 -13.42 12.49 42.62
CA SER A 141 -13.79 12.03 43.97
C SER A 141 -14.12 13.24 44.84
N ASP A 142 -15.42 13.50 44.98
CA ASP A 142 -15.93 14.63 45.74
C ASP A 142 -17.09 14.25 46.69
N THR A 143 -17.28 15.04 47.71
CA THR A 143 -18.35 14.87 48.66
C THR A 143 -19.23 16.13 48.69
N LEU A 144 -20.50 15.99 48.31
CA LEU A 144 -21.45 17.07 48.28
C LEU A 144 -22.52 16.92 49.37
N GLN A 145 -22.97 18.03 49.91
CA GLN A 145 -24.19 18.06 50.74
C GLN A 145 -25.45 18.16 49.88
N ALA A 146 -26.59 17.80 50.45
CA ALA A 146 -27.85 17.86 49.73
C ALA A 146 -28.14 19.30 49.25
N GLY A 147 -28.29 19.46 47.93
CA GLY A 147 -28.54 20.76 47.28
C GLY A 147 -27.31 21.50 46.79
N GLU A 148 -26.10 20.96 47.00
CA GLU A 148 -24.86 21.48 46.40
C GLU A 148 -24.68 20.94 45.00
N MET A 149 -23.98 21.74 44.18
CA MET A 149 -23.61 21.40 42.82
C MET A 149 -22.10 21.55 42.68
N LEU A 150 -21.43 20.56 42.10
CA LEU A 150 -20.03 20.63 41.71
C LEU A 150 -19.91 20.54 40.18
N VAL A 151 -19.00 21.31 39.62
CA VAL A 151 -18.63 21.24 38.21
C VAL A 151 -17.16 20.87 38.16
N ASP A 152 -16.89 19.78 37.48
CA ASP A 152 -15.53 19.33 37.22
C ASP A 152 -15.28 19.20 35.71
N THR A 153 -14.00 19.16 35.32
CA THR A 153 -13.60 19.13 33.91
C THR A 153 -12.78 17.86 33.65
N LEU A 154 -13.23 17.05 32.69
CA LEU A 154 -12.45 15.96 32.10
C LEU A 154 -11.79 16.44 30.82
N ILE A 155 -10.48 16.29 30.70
CA ILE A 155 -9.74 16.61 29.51
C ILE A 155 -9.37 15.32 28.79
N LEU A 156 -9.81 15.19 27.54
CA LEU A 156 -9.38 14.19 26.60
C LEU A 156 -8.36 14.83 25.66
N HIS A 157 -7.17 14.28 25.59
CA HIS A 157 -6.10 14.78 24.73
C HIS A 157 -5.58 13.64 23.86
N ASN A 158 -5.64 13.82 22.54
CA ASN A 158 -5.00 12.94 21.58
C ASN A 158 -3.57 13.44 21.33
N ALA A 159 -2.56 12.72 21.81
CA ALA A 159 -1.15 13.01 21.57
C ALA A 159 -0.63 12.38 20.27
N GLY A 160 -1.44 11.55 19.59
CA GLY A 160 -1.14 10.95 18.30
C GLY A 160 -1.38 11.88 17.12
N SER A 161 -0.98 11.43 15.92
CA SER A 161 -1.16 12.15 14.65
C SER A 161 -2.41 11.73 13.89
N TYR A 162 -3.07 10.64 14.32
CA TYR A 162 -4.30 10.13 13.72
C TYR A 162 -5.51 10.58 14.52
N ASP A 163 -6.63 10.77 13.83
CA ASP A 163 -7.91 11.11 14.45
C ASP A 163 -8.32 10.06 15.46
N LEU A 164 -8.63 10.47 16.69
CA LEU A 164 -9.13 9.63 17.74
C LEU A 164 -10.66 9.69 17.73
N GLN A 165 -11.32 8.55 17.52
CA GLN A 165 -12.75 8.43 17.76
C GLN A 165 -12.98 8.03 19.22
N TRP A 166 -13.88 8.70 19.91
CA TRP A 166 -14.20 8.42 21.29
C TRP A 166 -15.71 8.52 21.56
N ASP A 167 -16.15 7.79 22.56
CA ASP A 167 -17.51 7.83 23.07
C ASP A 167 -17.47 7.88 24.59
N ILE A 168 -18.33 8.68 25.21
CA ILE A 168 -18.44 8.78 26.66
C ILE A 168 -19.82 8.34 27.08
N THR A 169 -19.89 7.27 27.87
CA THR A 169 -21.14 6.78 28.46
C THR A 169 -21.08 6.97 29.97
N VAL A 170 -22.03 7.69 30.54
CA VAL A 170 -22.20 7.79 31.98
C VAL A 170 -23.08 6.64 32.43
N ILE A 171 -22.51 5.73 33.23
CA ILE A 171 -23.25 4.66 33.87
C ILE A 171 -23.55 5.10 35.31
N ASP A 172 -24.78 5.58 35.55
CA ASP A 172 -25.25 5.90 36.90
C ASP A 172 -25.58 4.59 37.62
N THR A 173 -24.77 4.26 38.64
CA THR A 173 -25.00 3.09 39.49
C THR A 173 -25.66 3.45 40.84
N SER A 174 -25.94 4.74 41.10
CA SER A 174 -26.48 5.23 42.35
C SER A 174 -27.60 6.24 42.13
N PHE A 175 -28.56 6.22 43.00
CA PHE A 175 -29.85 6.92 43.11
C PHE A 175 -29.81 8.47 43.10
N LEU A 176 -28.96 9.14 42.37
CA LEU A 176 -28.89 10.61 42.31
C LEU A 176 -29.60 11.13 41.05
N SER A 177 -30.72 11.79 41.29
CA SER A 177 -31.58 12.39 40.29
C SER A 177 -31.01 13.74 39.77
N SER A 178 -30.33 13.78 38.70
CA SER A 178 -29.89 14.91 37.85
C SER A 178 -28.39 15.16 37.83
N SER A 179 -27.71 14.47 36.92
CA SER A 179 -26.40 14.86 36.46
C SER A 179 -26.56 15.59 35.12
N TYR A 180 -25.99 16.77 34.99
CA TYR A 180 -25.85 17.49 33.72
C TYR A 180 -24.37 17.47 33.33
N TYR A 181 -24.10 17.03 32.09
CA TYR A 181 -22.76 16.98 31.54
C TYR A 181 -22.70 17.90 30.33
N ASP A 182 -21.74 18.81 30.30
CA ASP A 182 -21.46 19.68 29.17
C ASP A 182 -20.08 19.34 28.62
N PHE A 183 -20.02 18.91 27.36
CA PHE A 183 -18.79 18.54 26.70
C PHE A 183 -18.32 19.70 25.84
N ILE A 184 -17.12 20.20 26.11
CA ILE A 184 -16.50 21.28 25.35
C ILE A 184 -15.37 20.66 24.51
N ASP A 185 -15.57 20.66 23.20
CA ASP A 185 -14.52 20.33 22.23
C ASP A 185 -13.58 21.54 22.07
N ASN A 186 -12.29 21.34 22.26
CA ASN A 186 -11.25 22.36 22.10
C ASN A 186 -10.63 22.36 20.70
N GLY A 187 -11.29 21.81 19.69
CA GLY A 187 -10.91 21.95 18.29
C GLY A 187 -10.11 20.79 17.71
N ASP A 188 -10.01 19.67 18.39
CA ASP A 188 -9.71 18.38 17.75
C ASP A 188 -11.05 17.83 17.22
N LEU A 189 -11.17 17.82 15.90
CA LEU A 189 -12.41 17.63 15.15
C LEU A 189 -13.05 16.26 15.38
N GLY A 190 -13.74 16.09 16.48
CA GLY A 190 -14.76 15.07 16.62
C GLY A 190 -16.13 15.71 16.44
N ASP A 191 -16.85 15.39 15.37
CA ASP A 191 -18.21 15.84 15.19
C ASP A 191 -19.10 15.26 16.31
N PHE A 192 -19.66 16.13 17.14
CA PHE A 192 -20.69 15.77 18.11
C PHE A 192 -22.01 15.55 17.39
N TRP A 193 -22.58 14.35 17.53
CA TRP A 193 -23.99 14.04 17.25
C TRP A 193 -24.60 13.22 18.36
#